data_3671709685ffe3e35739955c910dd12b
#
_entry.id   3671709685ffe3e35739955c910dd12b
#
_cell.length_a   1.000
_cell.length_b   1.000
_cell.length_c   1.000
_cell.angle_alpha   90.00
_cell.angle_beta   90.00
_cell.angle_gamma   90.00
#
_symmetry.space_group_name_H-M   'P 1'
#
loop_
_entity.id
_entity.type
_entity.pdbx_description
1 polymer ?
#
loop_
_entity_poly.entity_id
_entity_poly.type
_entity_poly.pdbx_seq_one_letter_code
_entity_poly.pdbx_strand_id
1 'polypeptide(L)' 'MEWRVYILSGGKRFCYHATRSKAEALDKLKVLERRHDSRYQFEIEPVVF' A
#
# COMPACT_ATOMS: atom_id res chain seq x y z
N MET A 1 -13.36 8.91 -3.41
CA MET A 1 -12.41 8.31 -2.49
C MET A 1 -11.36 7.50 -3.25
N GLU A 2 -10.14 7.59 -2.83
CA GLU A 2 -9.03 6.86 -3.41
C GLU A 2 -8.34 6.05 -2.31
N TRP A 3 -7.89 4.87 -2.65
CA TRP A 3 -7.13 4.01 -1.74
C TRP A 3 -5.68 3.98 -2.18
N ARG A 4 -4.78 4.32 -1.29
CA ARG A 4 -3.35 4.35 -1.59
C ARG A 4 -2.62 3.30 -0.77
N VAL A 5 -1.74 2.57 -1.46
CA VAL A 5 -0.88 1.57 -0.83
C VAL A 5 0.51 2.16 -0.72
N TYR A 6 1.03 2.20 0.50
CA TYR A 6 2.34 2.75 0.79
C TYR A 6 3.31 1.68 1.24
N ILE A 7 4.57 1.87 0.90
CA ILE A 7 5.68 1.10 1.42
C ILE A 7 6.44 1.99 2.39
N LEU A 8 6.65 1.48 3.61
CA LEU A 8 7.39 2.19 4.64
C LEU A 8 8.80 1.61 4.73
N SER A 9 9.80 2.44 4.48
CA SER A 9 11.19 2.00 4.50
C SER A 9 12.08 3.15 4.94
N GLY A 10 12.96 2.88 5.90
CA GLY A 10 13.95 3.85 6.38
C GLY A 10 13.34 5.13 6.92
N GLY A 11 12.15 5.05 7.54
CA GLY A 11 11.45 6.21 8.06
C GLY A 11 10.74 7.05 7.00
N LYS A 12 10.68 6.55 5.76
CA LYS A 12 10.01 7.25 4.65
C LYS A 12 8.84 6.44 4.14
N ARG A 13 7.86 7.14 3.57
CA ARG A 13 6.67 6.55 2.95
C ARG A 13 6.74 6.73 1.45
N PHE A 14 6.53 5.65 0.72
CA PHE A 14 6.48 5.67 -0.74
C PHE A 14 5.13 5.16 -1.21
N CYS A 15 4.45 5.94 -2.06
CA CYS A 15 3.20 5.50 -2.66
C CYS A 15 3.50 4.49 -3.76
N TYR A 16 3.09 3.25 -3.54
CA TYR A 16 3.28 2.16 -4.50
C TYR A 16 2.17 2.10 -5.53
N HIS A 17 0.93 2.27 -5.08
CA HIS A 17 -0.23 2.10 -5.93
C HIS A 17 -1.38 2.95 -5.41
N ALA A 18 -2.16 3.49 -6.32
CA ALA A 18 -3.37 4.24 -5.99
C ALA A 18 -4.52 3.71 -6.83
N THR A 19 -5.66 3.47 -6.21
CA THR A 19 -6.83 2.92 -6.87
C THR A 19 -8.10 3.40 -6.18
N ARG A 20 -9.20 3.39 -6.90
CA ARG A 20 -10.51 3.72 -6.34
C ARG A 20 -11.19 2.51 -5.72
N SER A 21 -10.64 1.32 -5.90
CA SER A 21 -11.19 0.08 -5.38
C SER A 21 -10.44 -0.39 -4.15
N LYS A 22 -11.12 -0.50 -3.02
CA LYS A 22 -10.53 -1.03 -1.79
C LYS A 22 -10.07 -2.47 -2.00
N ALA A 23 -10.85 -3.26 -2.72
CA ALA A 23 -10.51 -4.66 -2.98
C ALA A 23 -9.21 -4.77 -3.76
N GLU A 24 -9.01 -3.91 -4.76
CA GLU A 24 -7.77 -3.87 -5.53
C GLU A 24 -6.59 -3.45 -4.66
N ALA A 25 -6.78 -2.46 -3.79
CA ALA A 25 -5.73 -2.03 -2.88
C ALA A 25 -5.30 -3.14 -1.93
N LEU A 26 -6.25 -3.87 -1.36
CA LEU A 26 -5.97 -5.01 -0.50
C LEU A 26 -5.25 -6.12 -1.24
N ASP A 27 -5.62 -6.33 -2.49
CA ASP A 27 -4.98 -7.33 -3.34
C ASP A 27 -3.51 -7.00 -3.59
N LYS A 28 -3.24 -5.74 -3.90
CA LYS A 28 -1.87 -5.25 -4.10
C LYS A 28 -1.05 -5.38 -2.81
N LEU A 29 -1.66 -5.09 -1.67
CA LEU A 29 -1.00 -5.24 -0.38
C LEU A 29 -0.58 -6.69 -0.14
N LYS A 30 -1.46 -7.64 -0.43
CA LYS A 30 -1.16 -9.06 -0.29
C LYS A 30 -0.01 -9.50 -1.20
N VAL A 31 0.01 -9.01 -2.43
CA VAL A 31 1.07 -9.30 -3.37
C VAL A 31 2.42 -8.79 -2.85
N LEU A 32 2.44 -7.59 -2.32
CA LEU A 32 3.66 -7.01 -1.75
C LEU A 32 4.15 -7.80 -0.54
N GLU A 33 3.25 -8.20 0.34
CA GLU A 33 3.60 -8.97 1.53
C GLU A 33 4.19 -10.34 1.18
N ARG A 34 3.76 -10.92 0.06
CA ARG A 34 4.29 -12.21 -0.40
C ARG A 34 5.65 -12.09 -1.07
N ARG A 35 5.90 -10.98 -1.78
CA ARG A 35 7.10 -10.79 -2.58
C ARG A 35 8.26 -10.19 -1.82
N HIS A 36 7.96 -9.40 -0.81
CA HIS A 36 8.98 -8.66 -0.09
C HIS A 36 9.23 -9.23 1.28
N ASP A 37 10.47 -9.10 1.70
CA ASP A 37 10.94 -9.52 3.01
C ASP A 37 10.21 -8.72 4.10
N SER A 38 10.15 -9.28 5.30
CA SER A 38 9.56 -8.65 6.48
C SER A 38 10.23 -7.34 6.89
N ARG A 39 11.28 -6.92 6.19
CA ARG A 39 11.99 -5.66 6.42
C ARG A 39 11.14 -4.43 6.10
N TYR A 40 10.13 -4.60 5.24
CA TYR A 40 9.29 -3.50 4.81
C TYR A 40 7.93 -3.59 5.47
N GLN A 41 7.41 -2.44 5.83
CA GLN A 41 6.04 -2.35 6.31
C GLN A 41 5.18 -1.77 5.20
N PHE A 42 3.92 -2.17 5.18
CA PHE A 42 2.97 -1.73 4.17
C PHE A 42 1.75 -1.13 4.84
N GLU A 43 1.14 -0.15 4.18
CA GLU A 43 0.02 0.58 4.74
C GLU A 43 -0.97 0.91 3.65
N ILE A 44 -2.28 0.85 3.97
CA ILE A 44 -3.35 1.32 3.09
C ILE A 44 -3.98 2.53 3.74
N GLU A 45 -4.18 3.58 2.96
CA GLU A 45 -4.79 4.81 3.43
C GLU A 45 -5.93 5.23 2.52
N PRO A 46 -7.13 5.50 3.05
CA PRO A 46 -8.20 6.11 2.27
C PRO A 46 -7.96 7.61 2.17
N VAL A 47 -8.11 8.13 0.96
CA VAL A 47 -7.98 9.57 0.69
C VAL A 47 -9.30 10.07 0.14
N VAL A 48 -9.88 11.05 0.78
CA VAL A 48 -11.15 11.66 0.37
C VAL A 48 -10.83 12.98 -0.31
N PHE A 49 -11.41 13.16 -1.50
CA PHE A 49 -11.27 14.39 -2.26
C PHE A 49 -12.43 15.33 -2.02
#